data_4853363c997ea7f719158cdf9faa8672
#
_entry.id   4853363c997ea7f719158cdf9faa8672
#
_cell.length_a   1.000
_cell.length_b   1.000
_cell.length_c   1.000
_cell.angle_alpha   90.00
_cell.angle_beta   90.00
_cell.angle_gamma   90.00
#
_symmetry.space_group_name_H-M   'P 1'
#
loop_
_entity.id
_entity.type
_entity.pdbx_description
1 polymer ?
#
loop_
_entity_poly.entity_id
_entity_poly.type
_entity_poly.pdbx_seq_one_letter_code
_entity_poly.pdbx_strand_id
1 'polypeptide(L)'
;EPYAQLEVEPDLTLEFREGSLQVSGAIGVPRGAIEIKGLPEQAVSVSEDEVIVGVEREEPVVRSLNMDVKVVVGEDKVTFAAFGVTGDLQGTLRIGNDMDTRGTLQLVNGQYQAYGQELELRRARLLFVGNLTQPYLDIEAVRTVDTVVAGIRLSGPVQSPETEVFSNPDMPQTDALSYVI
;
A
#
# COMPACT_ATOMS: atom_id res chain seq x y z
N GLU A 1 17.64 0.53 3.78
CA GLU A 1 16.97 -0.75 4.02
C GLU A 1 15.56 -0.49 4.50
N PRO A 2 14.54 -1.20 3.99
CA PRO A 2 13.19 -1.12 4.54
C PRO A 2 13.20 -1.73 5.93
N TYR A 3 12.54 -1.06 6.87
CA TYR A 3 12.34 -1.54 8.22
C TYR A 3 10.84 -1.63 8.50
N ALA A 4 10.38 -2.78 8.96
CA ALA A 4 9.02 -2.95 9.42
C ALA A 4 9.04 -3.74 10.73
N GLN A 5 8.39 -3.20 11.75
CA GLN A 5 8.13 -3.85 13.01
C GLN A 5 6.64 -3.80 13.26
N LEU A 6 5.97 -4.93 13.12
CA LEU A 6 4.53 -5.05 13.22
C LEU A 6 4.16 -6.08 14.28
N GLU A 7 3.17 -5.75 15.09
CA GLU A 7 2.46 -6.71 15.91
C GLU A 7 1.38 -7.37 15.06
N VAL A 8 1.37 -8.69 15.01
CA VAL A 8 0.44 -9.46 14.17
C VAL A 8 -0.35 -10.42 15.03
N GLU A 9 -1.66 -10.34 14.94
CA GLU A 9 -2.63 -11.17 15.67
C GLU A 9 -3.39 -12.07 14.68
N PRO A 10 -2.91 -13.28 14.40
CA PRO A 10 -3.59 -14.19 13.49
C PRO A 10 -4.70 -14.98 14.23
N ASP A 11 -5.87 -15.05 13.60
CA ASP A 11 -6.99 -15.94 13.93
C ASP A 11 -7.39 -16.68 12.66
N LEU A 12 -6.65 -17.74 12.35
CA LEU A 12 -6.75 -18.46 11.09
C LEU A 12 -7.17 -19.91 11.32
N THR A 13 -8.06 -20.38 10.46
CA THR A 13 -8.42 -21.79 10.35
C THR A 13 -7.82 -22.38 9.07
N LEU A 14 -7.15 -23.50 9.21
CA LEU A 14 -6.52 -24.25 8.14
C LEU A 14 -7.22 -25.61 8.03
N GLU A 15 -7.84 -25.89 6.89
CA GLU A 15 -8.44 -27.20 6.60
C GLU A 15 -7.77 -27.83 5.39
N PHE A 16 -7.30 -29.07 5.54
CA PHE A 16 -6.72 -29.84 4.45
C PHE A 16 -7.58 -31.06 4.15
N ARG A 17 -8.06 -31.16 2.91
CA ARG A 17 -8.87 -32.30 2.43
C ARG A 17 -8.51 -32.65 1.00
N GLU A 18 -8.17 -33.92 0.76
CA GLU A 18 -7.95 -34.47 -0.59
C GLU A 18 -7.02 -33.63 -1.48
N GLY A 19 -5.95 -33.06 -0.91
CA GLY A 19 -5.00 -32.21 -1.64
C GLY A 19 -5.45 -30.74 -1.80
N SER A 20 -6.58 -30.36 -1.23
CA SER A 20 -7.04 -28.96 -1.16
C SER A 20 -6.74 -28.38 0.22
N LEU A 21 -6.03 -27.27 0.26
CA LEU A 21 -5.82 -26.47 1.47
C LEU A 21 -6.77 -25.27 1.46
N GLN A 22 -7.60 -25.19 2.49
CA GLN A 22 -8.43 -24.01 2.73
C GLN A 22 -7.86 -23.21 3.88
N VAL A 23 -7.66 -21.90 3.65
CA VAL A 23 -7.19 -20.94 4.65
C VAL A 23 -8.27 -19.87 4.82
N SER A 24 -8.80 -19.72 6.02
CA SER A 24 -9.84 -18.73 6.30
C SER A 24 -9.65 -18.10 7.67
N GLY A 25 -10.23 -16.92 7.86
CA GLY A 25 -10.18 -16.22 9.15
C GLY A 25 -9.76 -14.76 9.04
N ALA A 26 -9.03 -14.28 10.04
CA ALA A 26 -8.60 -12.90 10.12
C ALA A 26 -7.15 -12.77 10.60
N ILE A 27 -6.53 -11.68 10.17
CA ILE A 27 -5.22 -11.23 10.67
C ILE A 27 -5.39 -9.78 11.11
N GLY A 28 -5.14 -9.52 12.39
CA GLY A 28 -5.01 -8.18 12.95
C GLY A 28 -3.58 -7.68 12.89
N VAL A 29 -3.41 -6.41 12.53
CA VAL A 29 -2.15 -5.66 12.66
C VAL A 29 -2.47 -4.40 13.46
N PRO A 30 -2.68 -4.52 14.78
CA PRO A 30 -3.18 -3.41 15.57
C PRO A 30 -2.19 -2.26 15.67
N ARG A 31 -0.89 -2.58 15.81
CA ARG A 31 0.16 -1.57 15.98
C ARG A 31 1.48 -1.96 15.31
N GLY A 32 2.31 -0.93 15.08
CA GLY A 32 3.64 -1.11 14.54
C GLY A 32 4.20 0.10 13.83
N ALA A 33 5.32 -0.10 13.13
CA ALA A 33 5.96 0.92 12.33
C ALA A 33 6.48 0.33 11.01
N ILE A 34 6.24 1.04 9.92
CA ILE A 34 6.77 0.75 8.59
C ILE A 34 7.62 1.94 8.17
N GLU A 35 8.91 1.72 7.95
CA GLU A 35 9.84 2.76 7.52
C GLU A 35 10.62 2.30 6.29
N ILE A 36 10.53 3.06 5.18
CA ILE A 36 11.22 2.79 3.93
C ILE A 36 12.13 3.97 3.61
N LYS A 37 13.44 3.80 3.84
CA LYS A 37 14.46 4.86 3.69
C LYS A 37 14.99 5.03 2.26
N GLY A 38 14.54 4.25 1.30
CA GLY A 38 14.93 4.34 -0.12
C GLY A 38 14.50 3.10 -0.89
N LEU A 39 14.35 3.24 -2.21
CA LEU A 39 14.28 2.07 -3.07
C LEU A 39 15.67 1.41 -3.08
N PRO A 40 15.79 0.09 -2.94
CA PRO A 40 17.06 -0.58 -3.22
C PRO A 40 17.43 -0.26 -4.68
N GLU A 41 18.58 0.34 -4.88
CA GLU A 41 19.19 0.47 -6.21
C GLU A 41 19.51 -0.95 -6.70
N GLN A 42 18.68 -1.52 -7.54
CA GLN A 42 18.67 -2.90 -8.03
C GLN A 42 17.83 -3.89 -7.20
N ALA A 43 16.53 -3.90 -7.47
CA ALA A 43 15.82 -5.16 -7.44
C ALA A 43 16.36 -5.99 -8.64
N VAL A 44 17.40 -6.77 -8.40
CA VAL A 44 17.81 -7.82 -9.33
C VAL A 44 16.63 -8.78 -9.35
N SER A 45 15.90 -8.81 -10.47
CA SER A 45 14.95 -9.87 -10.73
C SER A 45 15.73 -11.18 -10.66
N VAL A 46 15.37 -12.04 -9.70
CA VAL A 46 15.86 -13.42 -9.68
C VAL A 46 15.46 -14.00 -11.04
N SER A 47 16.46 -14.32 -11.84
CA SER A 47 16.27 -14.98 -13.13
C SER A 47 15.54 -16.29 -12.88
N GLU A 48 14.42 -16.53 -13.56
CA GLU A 48 13.66 -17.79 -13.52
C GLU A 48 14.42 -18.98 -14.14
N ASP A 49 15.71 -18.84 -14.46
CA ASP A 49 16.55 -19.78 -15.18
C ASP A 49 17.42 -20.69 -14.29
N GLU A 50 17.13 -20.84 -13.00
CA GLU A 50 17.72 -21.93 -12.23
C GLU A 50 16.94 -23.24 -12.45
N VAL A 51 17.24 -23.92 -13.56
CA VAL A 51 16.83 -25.32 -13.77
C VAL A 51 17.68 -26.19 -12.85
N ILE A 52 17.17 -26.51 -11.68
CA ILE A 52 17.75 -27.56 -10.83
C ILE A 52 17.51 -28.89 -11.51
N VAL A 53 18.51 -29.39 -12.23
CA VAL A 53 18.49 -30.69 -12.86
C VAL A 53 18.76 -31.75 -11.79
N GLY A 54 17.76 -32.60 -11.49
CA GLY A 54 17.99 -33.86 -10.75
C GLY A 54 17.21 -34.04 -9.44
N VAL A 55 16.14 -33.31 -9.18
CA VAL A 55 15.23 -33.65 -8.10
C VAL A 55 13.97 -34.30 -8.73
N GLU A 56 13.69 -35.56 -8.38
CA GLU A 56 12.37 -36.17 -8.63
C GLU A 56 11.35 -35.20 -8.00
N ARG A 57 10.50 -34.57 -8.82
CA ARG A 57 9.41 -33.74 -8.35
C ARG A 57 8.41 -34.64 -7.65
N GLU A 58 8.47 -34.74 -6.33
CA GLU A 58 7.34 -35.25 -5.56
C GLU A 58 6.11 -34.45 -5.98
N GLU A 59 5.00 -35.12 -6.27
CA GLU A 59 3.75 -34.46 -6.59
C GLU A 59 3.41 -33.49 -5.42
N PRO A 60 3.04 -32.23 -5.68
CA PRO A 60 2.77 -31.29 -4.62
C PRO A 60 1.63 -31.83 -3.76
N VAL A 61 1.85 -31.90 -2.46
CA VAL A 61 0.86 -32.38 -1.47
C VAL A 61 -0.38 -31.47 -1.51
N VAL A 62 -0.19 -30.17 -1.82
CA VAL A 62 -1.25 -29.20 -2.02
C VAL A 62 -1.47 -29.02 -3.52
N ARG A 63 -2.63 -29.45 -4.02
CA ARG A 63 -3.05 -29.33 -5.42
C ARG A 63 -3.87 -28.07 -5.69
N SER A 64 -4.56 -27.56 -4.66
CA SER A 64 -5.33 -26.32 -4.73
C SER A 64 -5.26 -25.58 -3.41
N LEU A 65 -5.23 -24.24 -3.49
CA LEU A 65 -5.28 -23.34 -2.35
C LEU A 65 -6.54 -22.48 -2.47
N ASN A 66 -7.41 -22.56 -1.47
CA ASN A 66 -8.54 -21.66 -1.31
C ASN A 66 -8.26 -20.74 -0.14
N MET A 67 -8.39 -19.45 -0.38
CA MET A 67 -8.07 -18.42 0.62
C MET A 67 -9.25 -17.46 0.80
N ASP A 68 -9.58 -17.16 2.04
CA ASP A 68 -10.52 -16.11 2.43
C ASP A 68 -10.08 -15.53 3.77
N VAL A 69 -9.19 -14.54 3.71
CA VAL A 69 -8.57 -13.93 4.88
C VAL A 69 -8.91 -12.44 4.93
N LYS A 70 -9.46 -12.00 6.06
CA LYS A 70 -9.66 -10.58 6.38
C LYS A 70 -8.42 -10.06 7.08
N VAL A 71 -7.84 -8.96 6.60
CA VAL A 71 -6.72 -8.26 7.24
C VAL A 71 -7.20 -6.91 7.73
N VAL A 72 -7.00 -6.63 9.03
CA VAL A 72 -7.36 -5.35 9.65
C VAL A 72 -6.09 -4.68 10.14
N VAL A 73 -5.83 -3.46 9.69
CA VAL A 73 -4.62 -2.71 9.98
C VAL A 73 -4.95 -1.45 10.76
N GLY A 74 -4.18 -1.15 11.79
CA GLY A 74 -4.20 0.13 12.48
C GLY A 74 -5.34 0.31 13.47
N GLU A 75 -5.85 -0.74 14.11
CA GLU A 75 -6.87 -0.61 15.15
C GLU A 75 -6.37 0.23 16.32
N ASP A 76 -5.10 0.10 16.70
CA ASP A 76 -4.46 0.99 17.67
C ASP A 76 -3.65 2.06 16.95
N LYS A 77 -2.45 1.71 16.44
CA LYS A 77 -1.60 2.64 15.70
C LYS A 77 -0.53 1.92 14.88
N VAL A 78 -0.58 2.05 13.56
CA VAL A 78 0.49 1.64 12.65
C VAL A 78 1.07 2.89 12.00
N THR A 79 2.30 3.27 12.36
CA THR A 79 2.97 4.41 11.76
C THR A 79 3.59 4.04 10.41
N PHE A 80 3.52 4.95 9.46
CA PHE A 80 4.10 4.81 8.13
C PHE A 80 5.02 5.99 7.82
N ALA A 81 6.22 5.69 7.32
CA ALA A 81 7.17 6.69 6.85
C ALA A 81 7.91 6.18 5.62
N ALA A 82 7.65 6.78 4.46
CA ALA A 82 8.30 6.42 3.21
C ALA A 82 8.29 7.57 2.20
N PHE A 83 9.39 7.78 1.49
CA PHE A 83 9.50 8.73 0.37
C PHE A 83 9.01 10.15 0.68
N GLY A 84 9.24 10.62 1.91
CA GLY A 84 8.76 11.92 2.38
C GLY A 84 7.30 11.91 2.89
N VAL A 85 6.58 10.82 2.74
CA VAL A 85 5.24 10.64 3.28
C VAL A 85 5.32 10.07 4.69
N THR A 86 4.58 10.65 5.63
CA THR A 86 4.41 10.13 6.99
C THR A 86 2.93 10.15 7.37
N GLY A 87 2.54 9.27 8.30
CA GLY A 87 1.16 9.24 8.82
C GLY A 87 0.85 7.94 9.53
N ASP A 88 -0.42 7.75 9.87
CA ASP A 88 -0.93 6.55 10.51
C ASP A 88 -1.72 5.70 9.49
N LEU A 89 -1.28 4.47 9.26
CA LEU A 89 -1.89 3.55 8.30
C LEU A 89 -3.03 2.78 8.95
N GLN A 90 -4.19 2.77 8.30
CA GLN A 90 -5.34 2.00 8.76
C GLN A 90 -6.20 1.51 7.59
N GLY A 91 -6.94 0.45 7.83
CA GLY A 91 -7.91 -0.07 6.87
C GLY A 91 -8.19 -1.55 7.00
N THR A 92 -8.98 -2.05 6.06
CA THR A 92 -9.35 -3.46 6.01
C THR A 92 -9.23 -3.96 4.59
N LEU A 93 -8.59 -5.13 4.46
CA LEU A 93 -8.48 -5.86 3.21
C LEU A 93 -9.11 -7.25 3.37
N ARG A 94 -9.64 -7.78 2.28
CA ARG A 94 -10.03 -9.18 2.15
C ARG A 94 -9.23 -9.81 1.01
N ILE A 95 -8.52 -10.86 1.33
CA ILE A 95 -7.64 -11.56 0.40
C ILE A 95 -8.26 -12.92 0.11
N GLY A 96 -8.63 -13.12 -1.15
CA GLY A 96 -9.20 -14.35 -1.66
C GLY A 96 -8.20 -15.18 -2.45
N ASN A 97 -8.73 -16.11 -3.24
CA ASN A 97 -7.94 -16.98 -4.12
C ASN A 97 -7.08 -16.15 -5.08
N ASP A 98 -5.93 -16.69 -5.45
CA ASP A 98 -4.99 -16.05 -6.38
C ASP A 98 -4.57 -14.63 -5.95
N MET A 99 -4.60 -14.36 -4.62
CA MET A 99 -4.31 -13.04 -4.05
C MET A 99 -5.26 -11.93 -4.53
N ASP A 100 -6.49 -12.31 -4.99
CA ASP A 100 -7.54 -11.32 -5.28
C ASP A 100 -7.86 -10.54 -4.01
N THR A 101 -7.52 -9.28 -4.01
CA THR A 101 -7.56 -8.42 -2.83
C THR A 101 -8.59 -7.32 -3.02
N ARG A 102 -9.43 -7.15 -2.02
CA ARG A 102 -10.47 -6.11 -2.00
C ARG A 102 -10.43 -5.34 -0.69
N GLY A 103 -10.63 -4.06 -0.79
CA GLY A 103 -10.68 -3.17 0.37
C GLY A 103 -9.86 -1.91 0.19
N THR A 104 -9.66 -1.20 1.28
CA THR A 104 -8.98 0.10 1.27
C THR A 104 -8.02 0.19 2.43
N LEU A 105 -6.80 0.63 2.15
CA LEU A 105 -5.86 1.17 3.12
C LEU A 105 -5.83 2.69 2.98
N GLN A 106 -5.79 3.41 4.09
CA GLN A 106 -5.68 4.85 4.10
C GLN A 106 -4.64 5.32 5.10
N LEU A 107 -4.03 6.43 4.79
CA LEU A 107 -3.14 7.15 5.69
C LEU A 107 -3.90 8.33 6.30
N VAL A 108 -4.01 8.35 7.62
CA VAL A 108 -4.60 9.46 8.38
C VAL A 108 -3.50 10.27 9.04
N ASN A 109 -3.78 11.54 9.35
CA ASN A 109 -2.78 12.48 9.88
C ASN A 109 -1.53 12.54 8.99
N GLY A 110 -1.74 12.42 7.68
CA GLY A 110 -0.67 12.30 6.71
C GLY A 110 -0.03 13.64 6.37
N GLN A 111 1.29 13.61 6.21
CA GLN A 111 2.09 14.73 5.74
C GLN A 111 3.01 14.26 4.62
N TYR A 112 3.29 15.14 3.68
CA TYR A 112 4.25 14.92 2.63
C TYR A 112 5.31 16.03 2.65
N GLN A 113 6.56 15.65 2.79
CA GLN A 113 7.69 16.56 2.77
C GLN A 113 8.52 16.35 1.51
N ALA A 114 8.58 17.38 0.67
CA ALA A 114 9.40 17.39 -0.53
C ALA A 114 9.91 18.80 -0.84
N TYR A 115 11.11 18.89 -1.38
CA TYR A 115 11.75 20.16 -1.81
C TYR A 115 11.78 21.24 -0.72
N GLY A 116 11.86 20.83 0.57
CA GLY A 116 11.85 21.78 1.70
C GLY A 116 10.48 22.33 2.08
N GLN A 117 9.42 21.82 1.46
CA GLN A 117 8.03 22.17 1.73
C GLN A 117 7.31 21.02 2.41
N GLU A 118 6.32 21.35 3.23
CA GLU A 118 5.45 20.41 3.90
C GLU A 118 4.01 20.59 3.39
N LEU A 119 3.42 19.51 2.93
CA LEU A 119 2.05 19.44 2.46
C LEU A 119 1.23 18.53 3.37
N GLU A 120 0.03 18.96 3.69
CA GLU A 120 -0.97 18.15 4.38
C GLU A 120 -1.59 17.15 3.40
N LEU A 121 -1.60 15.87 3.76
CA LEU A 121 -2.34 14.86 3.03
C LEU A 121 -3.81 14.85 3.48
N ARG A 122 -4.67 15.53 2.74
CA ARG A 122 -6.12 15.55 3.01
C ARG A 122 -6.77 14.21 2.73
N ARG A 123 -6.23 13.51 1.75
CA ARG A 123 -6.68 12.18 1.36
C ARG A 123 -5.47 11.39 0.87
N ALA A 124 -5.31 10.19 1.38
CA ALA A 124 -4.27 9.27 0.95
C ALA A 124 -4.81 7.85 1.10
N ARG A 125 -5.33 7.28 0.01
CA ARG A 125 -5.97 5.96 -0.02
C ARG A 125 -5.38 5.08 -1.11
N LEU A 126 -5.27 3.80 -0.79
CA LEU A 126 -4.99 2.71 -1.70
C LEU A 126 -6.24 1.83 -1.79
N LEU A 127 -6.84 1.77 -2.96
CA LEU A 127 -8.04 0.97 -3.22
C LEU A 127 -7.63 -0.32 -3.95
N PHE A 128 -7.96 -1.45 -3.35
CA PHE A 128 -7.69 -2.78 -3.88
C PHE A 128 -8.97 -3.37 -4.47
N VAL A 129 -8.92 -3.72 -5.76
CA VAL A 129 -10.04 -4.29 -6.54
C VAL A 129 -9.50 -5.40 -7.43
N GLY A 130 -8.73 -6.33 -6.88
CA GLY A 130 -8.08 -7.41 -7.61
C GLY A 130 -6.67 -7.70 -7.11
N ASN A 131 -5.66 -7.59 -7.94
CA ASN A 131 -4.29 -7.93 -7.56
C ASN A 131 -3.73 -7.02 -6.45
N LEU A 132 -3.18 -7.62 -5.39
CA LEU A 132 -2.56 -6.93 -4.25
C LEU A 132 -1.44 -5.95 -4.67
N THR A 133 -0.72 -6.25 -5.76
CA THR A 133 0.39 -5.40 -6.24
C THR A 133 -0.05 -4.26 -7.14
N GLN A 134 -1.33 -4.14 -7.45
CA GLN A 134 -1.89 -3.17 -8.40
C GLN A 134 -3.06 -2.37 -7.81
N PRO A 135 -2.87 -1.69 -6.67
CA PRO A 135 -3.91 -0.84 -6.13
C PRO A 135 -4.13 0.41 -6.99
N TYR A 136 -5.30 1.02 -6.80
CA TYR A 136 -5.58 2.36 -7.30
C TYR A 136 -5.22 3.39 -6.22
N LEU A 137 -4.57 4.47 -6.65
CA LEU A 137 -4.22 5.60 -5.80
C LEU A 137 -5.37 6.62 -5.81
N ASP A 138 -5.62 7.22 -4.65
CA ASP A 138 -6.46 8.39 -4.48
C ASP A 138 -5.83 9.25 -3.39
N ILE A 139 -4.96 10.18 -3.81
CA ILE A 139 -4.14 11.00 -2.94
C ILE A 139 -4.37 12.48 -3.26
N GLU A 140 -4.56 13.29 -2.24
CA GLU A 140 -4.63 14.73 -2.33
C GLU A 140 -3.73 15.35 -1.27
N ALA A 141 -2.69 16.05 -1.73
CA ALA A 141 -1.74 16.79 -0.90
C ALA A 141 -1.92 18.29 -1.11
N VAL A 142 -2.00 19.07 -0.05
CA VAL A 142 -2.24 20.51 -0.12
C VAL A 142 -1.29 21.29 0.76
N ARG A 143 -1.05 22.53 0.37
CA ARG A 143 -0.42 23.57 1.18
C ARG A 143 -1.30 24.79 1.20
N THR A 144 -1.45 25.37 2.38
CA THR A 144 -2.17 26.62 2.56
C THR A 144 -1.17 27.72 2.86
N VAL A 145 -1.18 28.77 2.05
CA VAL A 145 -0.38 29.98 2.25
C VAL A 145 -1.32 31.17 2.22
N ASP A 146 -1.47 31.83 3.35
CA ASP A 146 -2.45 32.90 3.57
C ASP A 146 -3.89 32.44 3.24
N THR A 147 -4.46 32.96 2.16
CA THR A 147 -5.80 32.62 1.68
C THR A 147 -5.81 31.67 0.48
N VAL A 148 -4.63 31.26 0.01
CA VAL A 148 -4.48 30.36 -1.14
C VAL A 148 -4.24 28.95 -0.65
N VAL A 149 -5.04 28.02 -1.15
CA VAL A 149 -4.82 26.59 -1.03
C VAL A 149 -4.36 26.09 -2.39
N ALA A 150 -3.16 25.56 -2.47
CA ALA A 150 -2.65 24.89 -3.66
C ALA A 150 -2.33 23.43 -3.35
N GLY A 151 -2.47 22.55 -4.32
CA GLY A 151 -2.26 21.13 -4.08
C GLY A 151 -2.07 20.30 -5.33
N ILE A 152 -1.77 19.03 -5.08
CA ILE A 152 -1.59 17.99 -6.09
C ILE A 152 -2.57 16.87 -5.78
N ARG A 153 -3.26 16.39 -6.81
CA ARG A 153 -4.02 15.13 -6.80
C ARG A 153 -3.26 14.09 -7.59
N LEU A 154 -3.18 12.92 -7.03
CA LEU A 154 -2.62 11.73 -7.68
C LEU A 154 -3.69 10.65 -7.65
N SER A 155 -4.12 10.18 -8.81
CA SER A 155 -5.20 9.21 -8.93
C SER A 155 -4.94 8.17 -10.02
N GLY A 156 -5.65 7.03 -9.95
CA GLY A 156 -5.55 5.96 -10.94
C GLY A 156 -4.63 4.81 -10.52
N PRO A 157 -4.31 3.90 -11.44
CA PRO A 157 -3.49 2.74 -11.16
C PRO A 157 -2.08 3.13 -10.68
N VAL A 158 -1.56 2.43 -9.66
CA VAL A 158 -0.22 2.70 -9.11
C VAL A 158 0.90 2.66 -10.16
N GLN A 159 0.71 1.91 -11.23
CA GLN A 159 1.70 1.77 -12.31
C GLN A 159 1.72 2.94 -13.30
N SER A 160 0.61 3.68 -13.42
CA SER A 160 0.50 4.85 -14.29
C SER A 160 -0.49 5.86 -13.71
N PRO A 161 -0.13 6.51 -12.60
CA PRO A 161 -1.01 7.47 -11.96
C PRO A 161 -1.13 8.76 -12.75
N GLU A 162 -2.31 9.37 -12.70
CA GLU A 162 -2.57 10.70 -13.23
C GLU A 162 -2.30 11.74 -12.15
N THR A 163 -1.64 12.83 -12.54
CA THR A 163 -1.30 13.93 -11.64
C THR A 163 -2.00 15.20 -12.09
N GLU A 164 -2.71 15.85 -11.18
CA GLU A 164 -3.39 17.13 -11.39
C GLU A 164 -2.92 18.14 -10.35
N VAL A 165 -2.52 19.34 -10.80
CA VAL A 165 -2.24 20.48 -9.91
C VAL A 165 -3.49 21.36 -9.86
N PHE A 166 -3.90 21.79 -8.67
CA PHE A 166 -5.07 22.63 -8.47
C PHE A 166 -4.81 23.73 -7.43
N SER A 167 -5.66 24.75 -7.43
CA SER A 167 -5.63 25.83 -6.43
C SER A 167 -7.01 26.38 -6.13
N ASN A 168 -7.13 27.02 -4.98
CA ASN A 168 -8.30 27.80 -4.59
C ASN A 168 -7.83 29.11 -3.91
N PRO A 169 -8.09 30.31 -4.49
CA PRO A 169 -8.79 30.51 -5.77
C PRO A 169 -8.06 29.93 -6.97
N ASP A 170 -8.80 29.66 -8.04
CA ASP A 170 -8.26 29.06 -9.27
C ASP A 170 -7.24 30.00 -9.94
N MET A 171 -6.11 29.44 -10.35
CA MET A 171 -5.01 30.16 -11.00
C MET A 171 -4.32 29.25 -12.01
N PRO A 172 -3.49 29.82 -12.93
CA PRO A 172 -2.71 29.01 -13.88
C PRO A 172 -1.86 27.94 -13.16
N GLN A 173 -1.74 26.76 -13.77
CA GLN A 173 -1.01 25.64 -13.16
C GLN A 173 0.41 25.96 -12.74
N THR A 174 1.11 26.80 -13.52
CA THR A 174 2.48 27.27 -13.19
C THR A 174 2.51 28.05 -11.88
N ASP A 175 1.49 28.88 -11.66
CA ASP A 175 1.40 29.71 -10.46
C ASP A 175 0.99 28.83 -9.26
N ALA A 176 0.00 27.95 -9.43
CA ALA A 176 -0.39 26.98 -8.41
C ALA A 176 0.78 26.08 -8.00
N LEU A 177 1.59 25.64 -8.95
CA LEU A 177 2.75 24.80 -8.68
C LEU A 177 3.79 25.54 -7.81
N SER A 178 3.98 26.85 -7.98
CA SER A 178 4.91 27.65 -7.18
C SER A 178 4.55 27.71 -5.69
N TYR A 179 3.31 27.42 -5.34
CA TYR A 179 2.88 27.32 -3.92
C TYR A 179 3.17 25.93 -3.33
N VAL A 180 3.41 24.94 -4.16
CA VAL A 180 3.56 23.51 -3.77
C VAL A 180 5.02 23.10 -3.67
N ILE A 181 5.88 23.77 -4.47
CA ILE A 181 7.33 23.49 -4.53
C ILE A 181 8.18 24.51 -3.80
#